data_c6f6bcd267fff9e26249db7fac253ee7
#
_entry.id   c6f6bcd267fff9e26249db7fac253ee7
#
_cell.length_a   1.000
_cell.length_b   1.000
_cell.length_c   1.000
_cell.angle_alpha   90.00
_cell.angle_beta   90.00
_cell.angle_gamma   90.00
#
_symmetry.space_group_name_H-M   'P 1'
#
loop_
_entity.id
_entity.type
_entity.pdbx_description
1 polymer ?
#
loop_
_entity_poly.entity_id
_entity_poly.type
_entity_poly.pdbx_seq_one_letter_code
_entity_poly.pdbx_strand_id
1 'polypeptide(L)'
;MSLNRFALFVVLIFFTLDGVSQSTNFFYGSFESNGVYYQDSESSDYNKKFASNSYLNLKYNLNNKWVFDLQTESYLPLALQNYSDLLEDTFVSTFSINFNPNDFNFTVGTIYEQFGSGMLLRTWEDRQLGINNSLWGIRTSYKKQNLRFVLLGGYQKKANTISEGKVFGFDSEFTLYEDKNTFNSLLVGLSYLGRLEAPHYVSYPFEDLTN
;
A
#
# COMPACT_ATOMS: atom_id res chain seq x y z
N MET A 1 -8.06 16.69 -21.78
CA MET A 1 -8.97 15.64 -22.32
C MET A 1 -10.27 15.74 -21.55
N SER A 2 -11.42 15.92 -22.19
CA SER A 2 -12.66 16.18 -21.43
C SER A 2 -13.09 14.94 -20.64
N LEU A 3 -13.60 15.15 -19.44
CA LEU A 3 -14.09 14.13 -18.50
C LEU A 3 -15.01 13.09 -19.17
N ASN A 4 -15.84 13.53 -20.13
CA ASN A 4 -16.75 12.66 -20.87
C ASN A 4 -16.04 11.63 -21.76
N ARG A 5 -14.85 11.95 -22.29
CA ARG A 5 -14.09 11.01 -23.12
C ARG A 5 -13.36 9.96 -22.27
N PHE A 6 -12.97 10.32 -21.07
CA PHE A 6 -12.36 9.38 -20.13
C PHE A 6 -13.41 8.39 -19.58
N ALA A 7 -14.61 8.88 -19.22
CA ALA A 7 -15.71 8.03 -18.78
C ALA A 7 -16.16 7.07 -19.88
N LEU A 8 -16.24 7.52 -21.14
CA LEU A 8 -16.58 6.68 -22.29
C LEU A 8 -15.52 5.60 -22.55
N PHE A 9 -14.24 5.93 -22.36
CA PHE A 9 -13.12 4.99 -22.52
C PHE A 9 -13.14 3.90 -21.44
N VAL A 10 -13.45 4.25 -20.20
CA VAL A 10 -13.61 3.30 -19.08
C VAL A 10 -14.80 2.38 -19.32
N VAL A 11 -15.96 2.91 -19.78
CA VAL A 11 -17.14 2.11 -20.10
C VAL A 11 -16.88 1.16 -21.26
N LEU A 12 -16.16 1.60 -22.33
CA LEU A 12 -15.79 0.76 -23.47
C LEU A 12 -14.87 -0.40 -23.07
N ILE A 13 -13.96 -0.20 -22.13
CA ILE A 13 -13.10 -1.29 -21.61
C ILE A 13 -13.94 -2.36 -20.91
N PHE A 14 -15.00 -2.00 -20.19
CA PHE A 14 -15.87 -2.97 -19.52
C PHE A 14 -16.69 -3.82 -20.51
N PHE A 15 -17.08 -3.27 -21.66
CA PHE A 15 -17.87 -4.01 -22.67
C PHE A 15 -17.07 -4.96 -23.57
N THR A 16 -15.76 -4.86 -23.62
CA THR A 16 -14.91 -5.72 -24.45
C THR A 16 -14.40 -6.98 -23.75
N LEU A 17 -14.79 -7.22 -22.48
CA LEU A 17 -14.29 -8.34 -21.68
C LEU A 17 -15.17 -9.59 -21.71
N ASP A 18 -16.26 -9.63 -22.46
CA ASP A 18 -17.25 -10.71 -22.49
C ASP A 18 -16.88 -11.90 -23.42
N GLY A 19 -15.61 -12.27 -23.52
CA GLY A 19 -15.23 -13.27 -24.52
C GLY A 19 -14.23 -14.34 -24.16
N VAL A 20 -13.81 -14.54 -22.90
CA VAL A 20 -12.76 -15.54 -22.58
C VAL A 20 -13.18 -16.49 -21.47
N SER A 21 -14.10 -17.39 -21.82
CA SER A 21 -14.58 -18.48 -20.98
C SER A 21 -13.63 -19.68 -20.98
N GLN A 22 -12.43 -19.59 -20.52
CA GLN A 22 -11.53 -20.69 -20.07
C GLN A 22 -10.08 -20.23 -19.84
N SER A 23 -9.82 -18.94 -19.73
CA SER A 23 -8.47 -18.48 -19.39
C SER A 23 -8.29 -18.47 -17.86
N THR A 24 -7.12 -18.89 -17.42
CA THR A 24 -6.65 -18.71 -16.04
C THR A 24 -6.47 -17.21 -15.68
N ASN A 25 -6.94 -16.34 -16.54
CA ASN A 25 -6.87 -14.89 -16.42
C ASN A 25 -8.21 -14.39 -15.89
N PHE A 26 -8.19 -13.61 -14.84
CA PHE A 26 -9.40 -12.97 -14.33
C PHE A 26 -9.10 -11.56 -13.84
N PHE A 27 -10.09 -10.70 -14.06
CA PHE A 27 -10.09 -9.32 -13.61
C PHE A 27 -11.21 -9.14 -12.59
N TYR A 28 -10.91 -8.49 -11.49
CA TYR A 28 -11.91 -8.10 -10.50
C TYR A 28 -11.55 -6.77 -9.86
N GLY A 29 -12.55 -6.13 -9.29
CA GLY A 29 -12.37 -4.86 -8.61
C GLY A 29 -13.50 -4.57 -7.65
N SER A 30 -13.29 -3.55 -6.83
CA SER A 30 -14.29 -3.02 -5.92
C SER A 30 -14.24 -1.50 -5.92
N PHE A 31 -15.40 -0.89 -5.77
CA PHE A 31 -15.53 0.54 -5.54
C PHE A 31 -16.30 0.75 -4.23
N GLU A 32 -15.74 1.58 -3.37
CA GLU A 32 -16.32 2.00 -2.11
C GLU A 32 -16.32 3.51 -2.05
N SER A 33 -17.43 4.11 -1.60
CA SER A 33 -17.50 5.56 -1.40
C SER A 33 -18.32 5.87 -0.15
N ASN A 34 -17.74 6.68 0.72
CA ASN A 34 -18.35 7.17 1.94
C ASN A 34 -18.48 8.67 1.83
N GLY A 35 -19.72 9.19 2.01
CA GLY A 35 -20.00 10.63 1.90
C GLY A 35 -20.79 11.15 3.09
N VAL A 36 -20.50 12.39 3.49
CA VAL A 36 -21.20 13.09 4.57
C VAL A 36 -21.59 14.48 4.09
N TYR A 37 -22.84 14.85 4.37
CA TYR A 37 -23.36 16.18 4.15
C TYR A 37 -23.51 16.90 5.49
N TYR A 38 -22.86 18.05 5.65
CA TYR A 38 -22.88 18.87 6.85
C TYR A 38 -23.95 19.95 6.69
N GLN A 39 -24.98 19.97 7.57
CA GLN A 39 -26.09 20.94 7.51
C GLN A 39 -25.71 22.32 8.05
N ASP A 40 -24.94 22.36 9.15
CA ASP A 40 -24.47 23.59 9.78
C ASP A 40 -23.00 23.47 10.13
N SER A 41 -22.16 24.29 9.51
CA SER A 41 -20.77 24.44 9.91
C SER A 41 -20.58 25.87 10.45
N GLU A 42 -20.69 26.04 11.77
CA GLU A 42 -20.24 27.27 12.44
C GLU A 42 -18.68 27.35 12.47
N SER A 43 -17.99 26.29 12.08
CA SER A 43 -16.53 26.30 11.95
C SER A 43 -16.14 26.92 10.61
N SER A 44 -15.52 28.07 10.67
CA SER A 44 -15.18 28.99 9.60
C SER A 44 -14.28 28.47 8.47
N ASP A 45 -13.81 27.24 8.54
CA ASP A 45 -12.86 26.69 7.56
C ASP A 45 -13.50 25.81 6.46
N TYR A 46 -14.76 25.42 6.62
CA TYR A 46 -15.43 24.53 5.67
C TYR A 46 -16.54 25.23 4.88
N ASN A 47 -16.17 25.96 3.84
CA ASN A 47 -17.15 26.45 2.84
C ASN A 47 -17.80 25.33 2.01
N LYS A 48 -17.37 24.08 2.17
CA LYS A 48 -17.89 22.92 1.44
C LYS A 48 -18.75 22.06 2.37
N LYS A 49 -20.03 21.95 2.03
CA LYS A 49 -21.03 21.18 2.81
C LYS A 49 -20.96 19.67 2.59
N PHE A 50 -20.19 19.20 1.63
CA PHE A 50 -20.09 17.79 1.30
C PHE A 50 -18.63 17.32 1.34
N ALA A 51 -18.39 16.21 2.04
CA ALA A 51 -17.11 15.53 2.08
C ALA A 51 -17.28 14.09 1.64
N SER A 52 -16.30 13.52 0.94
CA SER A 52 -16.33 12.11 0.59
C SER A 52 -14.93 11.48 0.46
N ASN A 53 -14.85 10.23 0.86
CA ASN A 53 -13.70 9.36 0.64
C ASN A 53 -14.13 8.21 -0.27
N SER A 54 -13.46 8.05 -1.40
CA SER A 54 -13.78 7.03 -2.39
C SER A 54 -12.54 6.22 -2.73
N TYR A 55 -12.71 4.92 -2.87
CA TYR A 55 -11.65 3.94 -3.11
C TYR A 55 -12.04 3.05 -4.29
N LEU A 56 -11.17 2.96 -5.30
CA LEU A 56 -11.28 2.02 -6.40
C LEU A 56 -10.11 1.04 -6.34
N ASN A 57 -10.40 -0.24 -6.20
CA ASN A 57 -9.41 -1.32 -6.23
C ASN A 57 -9.62 -2.13 -7.50
N LEU A 58 -8.55 -2.36 -8.23
CA LEU A 58 -8.52 -3.18 -9.43
C LEU A 58 -7.42 -4.22 -9.31
N LYS A 59 -7.74 -5.47 -9.62
CA LYS A 59 -6.78 -6.56 -9.63
C LYS A 59 -6.94 -7.39 -10.89
N TYR A 60 -5.80 -7.67 -11.55
CA TYR A 60 -5.75 -8.53 -12.72
C TYR A 60 -4.78 -9.67 -12.47
N ASN A 61 -5.27 -10.90 -12.64
CA ASN A 61 -4.47 -12.11 -12.54
C ASN A 61 -4.26 -12.68 -13.96
N LEU A 62 -3.00 -12.90 -14.30
CA LEU A 62 -2.60 -13.43 -15.60
C LEU A 62 -1.84 -14.75 -15.39
N ASN A 63 -2.39 -15.84 -15.96
CA ASN A 63 -1.79 -17.17 -15.99
C ASN A 63 -1.41 -17.72 -14.59
N ASN A 64 -2.12 -17.31 -13.54
CA ASN A 64 -1.85 -17.67 -12.14
C ASN A 64 -0.41 -17.36 -11.65
N LYS A 65 0.38 -16.65 -12.44
CA LYS A 65 1.75 -16.27 -12.12
C LYS A 65 1.93 -14.78 -11.92
N TRP A 66 1.21 -13.97 -12.68
CA TRP A 66 1.30 -12.52 -12.60
C TRP A 66 0.05 -11.95 -11.96
N VAL A 67 0.24 -11.07 -11.00
CA VAL A 67 -0.85 -10.33 -10.37
C VAL A 67 -0.51 -8.84 -10.42
N PHE A 68 -1.42 -8.07 -10.98
CA PHE A 68 -1.35 -6.61 -11.06
C PHE A 68 -2.40 -6.04 -10.12
N ASP A 69 -1.99 -5.23 -9.18
CA ASP A 69 -2.85 -4.56 -8.21
C ASP A 69 -2.75 -3.05 -8.41
N LEU A 70 -3.89 -2.38 -8.46
CA LEU A 70 -4.01 -0.93 -8.53
C LEU A 70 -5.10 -0.47 -7.57
N GLN A 71 -4.78 0.50 -6.73
CA GLN A 71 -5.75 1.20 -5.90
C GLN A 71 -5.64 2.70 -6.14
N THR A 72 -6.78 3.34 -6.32
CA THR A 72 -6.88 4.80 -6.33
C THR A 72 -7.76 5.26 -5.17
N GLU A 73 -7.40 6.40 -4.62
CA GLU A 73 -8.14 7.08 -3.57
C GLU A 73 -8.54 8.46 -4.04
N SER A 74 -9.73 8.90 -3.65
CA SER A 74 -10.25 10.22 -3.99
C SER A 74 -10.92 10.83 -2.77
N TYR A 75 -10.50 12.03 -2.41
CA TYR A 75 -10.96 12.82 -1.27
C TYR A 75 -11.61 14.13 -1.75
N LEU A 76 -12.55 14.01 -2.66
CA LEU A 76 -13.21 15.16 -3.30
C LEU A 76 -14.68 15.27 -2.91
N PRO A 77 -15.22 16.48 -2.71
CA PRO A 77 -14.54 17.78 -2.75
C PRO A 77 -13.71 18.10 -1.51
N LEU A 78 -13.77 17.26 -0.48
CA LEU A 78 -13.07 17.34 0.80
C LEU A 78 -13.03 15.95 1.43
N ALA A 79 -11.94 15.60 2.13
CA ALA A 79 -11.89 14.40 2.94
C ALA A 79 -12.89 14.46 4.11
N LEU A 80 -13.33 13.28 4.58
CA LEU A 80 -14.15 13.20 5.79
C LEU A 80 -13.37 13.72 7.01
N GLN A 81 -14.08 14.26 7.98
CA GLN A 81 -13.48 14.72 9.25
C GLN A 81 -12.65 13.59 9.90
N ASN A 82 -11.59 13.97 10.57
CA ASN A 82 -10.58 13.09 11.21
C ASN A 82 -9.60 12.42 10.25
N TYR A 83 -9.63 12.72 8.97
CA TYR A 83 -8.57 12.33 8.05
C TYR A 83 -7.45 13.39 8.02
N SER A 84 -6.26 12.96 7.62
CA SER A 84 -5.11 13.86 7.50
C SER A 84 -5.35 14.91 6.43
N ASP A 85 -5.01 16.18 6.71
CA ASP A 85 -5.05 17.29 5.76
C ASP A 85 -4.11 17.07 4.54
N LEU A 86 -3.24 16.06 4.61
CA LEU A 86 -2.39 15.65 3.49
C LEU A 86 -3.14 14.80 2.44
N LEU A 87 -4.37 14.38 2.75
CA LEU A 87 -5.21 13.58 1.86
C LEU A 87 -6.18 14.50 1.11
N GLU A 88 -5.72 15.00 -0.01
CA GLU A 88 -6.47 15.85 -0.92
C GLU A 88 -6.48 15.22 -2.33
N ASP A 89 -7.44 15.63 -3.16
CA ASP A 89 -7.55 15.24 -4.56
C ASP A 89 -7.76 13.73 -4.80
N THR A 90 -7.38 13.28 -5.98
CA THR A 90 -7.43 11.89 -6.41
C THR A 90 -6.03 11.44 -6.81
N PHE A 91 -5.56 10.34 -6.22
CA PHE A 91 -4.24 9.79 -6.50
C PHE A 91 -4.22 8.26 -6.51
N VAL A 92 -3.14 7.69 -7.05
CA VAL A 92 -2.86 6.26 -6.97
C VAL A 92 -2.23 5.97 -5.60
N SER A 93 -2.99 5.30 -4.73
CA SER A 93 -2.50 4.97 -3.38
C SER A 93 -1.58 3.75 -3.39
N THR A 94 -1.93 2.72 -4.14
CA THR A 94 -1.07 1.54 -4.28
C THR A 94 -1.03 1.06 -5.73
N PHE A 95 0.13 0.57 -6.12
CA PHE A 95 0.33 -0.14 -7.36
C PHE A 95 1.38 -1.21 -7.15
N SER A 96 1.10 -2.45 -7.52
CA SER A 96 2.10 -3.50 -7.47
C SER A 96 1.98 -4.49 -8.62
N ILE A 97 3.11 -5.04 -9.00
CA ILE A 97 3.23 -6.17 -9.92
C ILE A 97 3.87 -7.30 -9.14
N ASN A 98 3.18 -8.42 -9.06
CA ASN A 98 3.65 -9.63 -8.40
C ASN A 98 3.84 -10.74 -9.43
N PHE A 99 5.02 -11.36 -9.41
CA PHE A 99 5.34 -12.52 -10.23
C PHE A 99 5.65 -13.72 -9.33
N ASN A 100 4.87 -14.80 -9.48
CA ASN A 100 4.86 -15.96 -8.59
C ASN A 100 5.31 -17.25 -9.31
N PRO A 101 6.60 -17.40 -9.66
CA PRO A 101 7.10 -18.66 -10.23
C PRO A 101 7.42 -19.67 -9.12
N ASN A 102 6.62 -20.75 -9.03
CA ASN A 102 6.82 -21.85 -8.08
C ASN A 102 7.00 -21.36 -6.62
N ASP A 103 8.19 -21.60 -6.04
CA ASP A 103 8.53 -21.30 -4.64
C ASP A 103 8.93 -19.83 -4.41
N PHE A 104 9.01 -19.03 -5.47
CA PHE A 104 9.39 -17.61 -5.42
C PHE A 104 8.19 -16.69 -5.60
N ASN A 105 8.28 -15.52 -4.97
CA ASN A 105 7.43 -14.39 -5.27
C ASN A 105 8.30 -13.14 -5.42
N PHE A 106 8.12 -12.44 -6.52
CA PHE A 106 8.77 -11.16 -6.82
C PHE A 106 7.71 -10.07 -6.85
N THR A 107 7.91 -9.00 -6.11
CA THR A 107 7.01 -7.84 -6.07
C THR A 107 7.77 -6.59 -6.46
N VAL A 108 7.19 -5.78 -7.33
CA VAL A 108 7.67 -4.43 -7.69
C VAL A 108 6.53 -3.45 -7.46
N GLY A 109 6.81 -2.33 -6.82
CA GLY A 109 5.85 -1.29 -6.50
C GLY A 109 5.54 -1.21 -5.00
N THR A 110 4.27 -1.18 -4.62
CA THR A 110 3.86 -1.10 -3.22
C THR A 110 4.05 -2.44 -2.51
N ILE A 111 4.73 -2.41 -1.38
CA ILE A 111 5.09 -3.58 -0.58
C ILE A 111 4.50 -3.42 0.81
N TYR A 112 3.72 -4.42 1.24
CA TYR A 112 3.32 -4.64 2.62
C TYR A 112 4.06 -5.87 3.13
N GLU A 113 4.88 -5.69 4.18
CA GLU A 113 5.68 -6.77 4.74
C GLU A 113 5.84 -6.60 6.25
N GLN A 114 6.00 -7.72 6.92
CA GLN A 114 6.30 -7.78 8.33
C GLN A 114 7.44 -8.77 8.57
N PHE A 115 8.48 -8.35 9.31
CA PHE A 115 9.60 -9.20 9.71
C PHE A 115 9.35 -9.77 11.11
N GLY A 116 9.31 -11.11 11.18
CA GLY A 116 9.03 -11.81 12.44
C GLY A 116 7.81 -11.27 13.16
N SER A 117 7.97 -10.86 14.41
CA SER A 117 6.90 -10.28 15.26
C SER A 117 6.48 -8.85 14.85
N GLY A 118 7.14 -8.23 13.86
CA GLY A 118 6.88 -6.86 13.43
C GLY A 118 7.63 -5.78 14.22
N MET A 119 8.56 -6.15 15.09
CA MET A 119 9.34 -5.18 15.85
C MET A 119 10.34 -4.40 15.00
N LEU A 120 10.92 -5.02 13.96
CA LEU A 120 11.86 -4.37 13.05
C LEU A 120 11.15 -3.70 11.89
N LEU A 121 10.24 -4.41 11.24
CA LEU A 121 9.47 -3.91 10.11
C LEU A 121 8.04 -4.42 10.23
N ARG A 122 7.12 -3.48 10.14
CA ARG A 122 5.69 -3.74 9.93
C ARG A 122 5.11 -2.63 9.08
N THR A 123 4.72 -2.96 7.88
CA THR A 123 4.03 -2.04 6.98
C THR A 123 2.57 -2.46 6.82
N TRP A 124 1.67 -1.49 6.86
CA TRP A 124 0.23 -1.73 6.85
C TRP A 124 -0.53 -0.51 6.34
N GLU A 125 -1.78 -0.73 6.04
CA GLU A 125 -2.73 0.32 5.65
C GLU A 125 -3.95 0.26 6.56
N ASP A 126 -4.40 1.42 7.00
CA ASP A 126 -5.68 1.61 7.65
C ASP A 126 -6.39 2.81 7.03
N ARG A 127 -7.40 2.51 6.22
CA ARG A 127 -8.15 3.52 5.50
C ARG A 127 -9.02 4.38 6.42
N GLN A 128 -9.48 3.84 7.54
CA GLN A 128 -10.29 4.60 8.50
C GLN A 128 -9.45 5.64 9.22
N LEU A 129 -8.18 5.34 9.44
CA LEU A 129 -7.22 6.27 10.05
C LEU A 129 -6.44 7.09 9.00
N GLY A 130 -6.65 6.84 7.71
CA GLY A 130 -5.89 7.51 6.64
C GLY A 130 -4.39 7.17 6.66
N ILE A 131 -4.01 6.00 7.19
CA ILE A 131 -2.62 5.58 7.35
C ILE A 131 -2.25 4.60 6.26
N ASN A 132 -1.15 4.89 5.54
CA ASN A 132 -0.49 3.96 4.65
C ASN A 132 1.02 4.14 4.78
N ASN A 133 1.68 3.20 5.46
CA ASN A 133 3.13 3.20 5.69
C ASN A 133 3.86 2.12 4.87
N SER A 134 3.29 1.71 3.76
CA SER A 134 3.90 0.76 2.83
C SER A 134 5.27 1.23 2.33
N LEU A 135 6.03 0.31 1.74
CA LEU A 135 7.25 0.62 1.02
C LEU A 135 6.95 0.68 -0.49
N TRP A 136 7.64 1.56 -1.19
CA TRP A 136 7.69 1.59 -2.64
C TRP A 136 9.05 1.07 -3.10
N GLY A 137 9.09 -0.11 -3.73
CA GLY A 137 10.36 -0.72 -4.08
C GLY A 137 10.24 -2.10 -4.69
N ILE A 138 11.18 -2.96 -4.33
CA ILE A 138 11.25 -4.35 -4.78
C ILE A 138 11.31 -5.29 -3.57
N ARG A 139 10.67 -6.44 -3.72
CA ARG A 139 10.66 -7.50 -2.73
C ARG A 139 10.80 -8.85 -3.44
N THR A 140 11.59 -9.72 -2.87
CA THR A 140 11.69 -11.12 -3.28
C THR A 140 11.44 -12.00 -2.07
N SER A 141 10.59 -12.99 -2.19
CA SER A 141 10.48 -14.04 -1.18
C SER A 141 10.65 -15.42 -1.79
N TYR A 142 11.23 -16.29 -1.00
CA TYR A 142 11.37 -17.72 -1.28
C TYR A 142 10.73 -18.48 -0.14
N LYS A 143 9.86 -19.44 -0.46
CA LYS A 143 9.24 -20.32 0.53
C LYS A 143 9.23 -21.75 0.03
N LYS A 144 9.95 -22.61 0.72
CA LYS A 144 9.98 -24.04 0.42
C LYS A 144 10.11 -24.85 1.69
N GLN A 145 9.21 -25.82 1.87
CA GLN A 145 9.18 -26.69 3.05
C GLN A 145 9.26 -25.86 4.36
N ASN A 146 10.35 -26.00 5.09
CA ASN A 146 10.56 -25.41 6.41
C ASN A 146 11.26 -24.03 6.36
N LEU A 147 11.63 -23.54 5.17
CA LEU A 147 12.35 -22.28 5.00
C LEU A 147 11.48 -21.23 4.35
N ARG A 148 11.38 -20.06 4.99
CA ARG A 148 10.93 -18.80 4.39
C ARG A 148 12.08 -17.80 4.41
N PHE A 149 12.31 -17.14 3.29
CA PHE A 149 13.29 -16.07 3.17
C PHE A 149 12.67 -14.89 2.41
N VAL A 150 12.88 -13.68 2.89
CA VAL A 150 12.43 -12.43 2.27
C VAL A 150 13.61 -11.48 2.17
N LEU A 151 13.74 -10.84 1.01
CA LEU A 151 14.65 -9.73 0.77
C LEU A 151 13.84 -8.57 0.21
N LEU A 152 14.06 -7.38 0.72
CA LEU A 152 13.40 -6.18 0.22
C LEU A 152 14.29 -4.95 0.23
N GLY A 153 13.93 -3.99 -0.62
CA GLY A 153 14.51 -2.66 -0.66
C GLY A 153 13.56 -1.66 -1.30
N GLY A 154 13.49 -0.46 -0.73
CA GLY A 154 12.57 0.55 -1.24
C GLY A 154 12.58 1.82 -0.41
N TYR A 155 11.60 2.65 -0.65
CA TYR A 155 11.38 3.93 0.03
C TYR A 155 10.08 3.83 0.83
N GLN A 156 10.07 4.41 2.02
CA GLN A 156 8.87 4.46 2.83
C GLN A 156 7.87 5.44 2.22
N LYS A 157 6.61 5.03 2.14
CA LYS A 157 5.51 5.90 1.76
C LYS A 157 5.11 6.79 2.94
N LYS A 158 4.73 8.03 2.63
CA LYS A 158 4.18 8.99 3.59
C LYS A 158 2.95 9.64 2.95
N ALA A 159 1.77 9.22 3.38
CA ALA A 159 0.50 9.57 2.77
C ALA A 159 0.51 9.27 1.25
N ASN A 160 0.31 10.29 0.40
CA ASN A 160 0.34 10.19 -1.07
C ASN A 160 1.73 10.38 -1.69
N THR A 161 2.80 10.58 -0.89
CA THR A 161 4.16 10.82 -1.34
C THR A 161 5.12 9.70 -0.93
N ILE A 162 6.30 9.69 -1.53
CA ILE A 162 7.40 8.79 -1.19
C ILE A 162 8.44 9.58 -0.43
N SER A 163 8.87 9.09 0.75
CA SER A 163 9.92 9.73 1.54
C SER A 163 11.29 9.50 0.91
N GLU A 164 12.27 10.34 1.28
CA GLU A 164 13.65 10.19 0.83
C GLU A 164 14.39 9.05 1.52
N GLY A 165 13.86 8.54 2.64
CA GLY A 165 14.45 7.45 3.42
C GLY A 165 14.43 6.13 2.66
N LYS A 166 15.62 5.54 2.46
CA LYS A 166 15.77 4.21 1.85
C LYS A 166 15.74 3.16 2.94
N VAL A 167 14.94 2.13 2.74
CA VAL A 167 14.81 0.98 3.63
C VAL A 167 15.24 -0.27 2.88
N PHE A 168 16.04 -1.12 3.52
CA PHE A 168 16.44 -2.40 2.97
C PHE A 168 16.62 -3.43 4.08
N GLY A 169 16.37 -4.68 3.78
CA GLY A 169 16.49 -5.72 4.80
C GLY A 169 16.16 -7.10 4.29
N PHE A 170 16.39 -8.05 5.19
CA PHE A 170 15.99 -9.43 4.98
C PHE A 170 15.36 -10.02 6.24
N ASP A 171 14.54 -11.03 6.02
CA ASP A 171 13.90 -11.84 7.04
C ASP A 171 14.01 -13.30 6.65
N SER A 172 14.39 -14.15 7.58
CA SER A 172 14.49 -15.59 7.39
C SER A 172 13.85 -16.32 8.55
N GLU A 173 13.05 -17.33 8.24
CA GLU A 173 12.39 -18.18 9.22
C GLU A 173 12.64 -19.63 8.84
N PHE A 174 13.03 -20.43 9.81
CA PHE A 174 13.25 -21.86 9.65
C PHE A 174 12.49 -22.63 10.72
N THR A 175 11.59 -23.52 10.28
CA THR A 175 10.85 -24.43 11.18
C THR A 175 11.72 -25.64 11.47
N LEU A 176 12.26 -25.72 12.69
CA LEU A 176 13.11 -26.82 13.15
C LEU A 176 12.28 -28.06 13.46
N TYR A 177 11.09 -27.87 14.02
CA TYR A 177 10.21 -28.95 14.45
C TYR A 177 8.78 -28.53 14.27
N GLU A 178 7.96 -29.43 13.74
CA GLU A 178 6.51 -29.29 13.63
C GLU A 178 5.83 -30.64 13.91
N ASP A 179 5.02 -30.70 14.95
CA ASP A 179 4.16 -31.85 15.24
C ASP A 179 2.69 -31.46 15.03
N LYS A 180 2.09 -31.96 13.98
CA LYS A 180 0.70 -31.68 13.61
C LYS A 180 -0.31 -32.25 14.58
N ASN A 181 0.03 -33.27 15.35
CA ASN A 181 -0.89 -33.93 16.29
C ASN A 181 -1.00 -33.15 17.62
N THR A 182 0.09 -32.54 18.05
CA THR A 182 0.14 -31.81 19.33
C THR A 182 0.13 -30.30 19.13
N PHE A 183 0.08 -29.80 17.88
CA PHE A 183 0.17 -28.39 17.52
C PHE A 183 1.43 -27.69 18.05
N ASN A 184 2.49 -28.43 18.32
CA ASN A 184 3.77 -27.90 18.76
C ASN A 184 4.66 -27.62 17.56
N SER A 185 5.22 -26.42 17.49
CA SER A 185 6.22 -26.05 16.49
C SER A 185 7.36 -25.24 17.13
N LEU A 186 8.56 -25.46 16.64
CA LEU A 186 9.74 -24.65 16.97
C LEU A 186 10.24 -23.96 15.71
N LEU A 187 10.13 -22.63 15.71
CA LEU A 187 10.54 -21.76 14.63
C LEU A 187 11.69 -20.88 15.10
N VAL A 188 12.73 -20.76 14.27
CA VAL A 188 13.87 -19.87 14.50
C VAL A 188 13.94 -18.90 13.34
N GLY A 189 14.09 -17.62 13.65
CA GLY A 189 14.17 -16.55 12.66
C GLY A 189 15.36 -15.64 12.88
N LEU A 190 15.84 -15.05 11.78
CA LEU A 190 16.83 -13.99 11.77
C LEU A 190 16.38 -12.89 10.83
N SER A 191 16.30 -11.67 11.36
CA SER A 191 15.88 -10.50 10.59
C SER A 191 16.90 -9.38 10.72
N TYR A 192 17.10 -8.64 9.62
CA TYR A 192 17.91 -7.45 9.58
C TYR A 192 17.17 -6.34 8.82
N LEU A 193 17.23 -5.12 9.33
CA LEU A 193 16.69 -3.94 8.68
C LEU A 193 17.67 -2.78 8.78
N GLY A 194 17.98 -2.17 7.63
CA GLY A 194 18.73 -0.94 7.52
C GLY A 194 17.88 0.20 6.97
N ARG A 195 18.09 1.40 7.50
CA ARG A 195 17.46 2.64 7.01
C ARG A 195 18.53 3.69 6.77
N LEU A 196 18.52 4.29 5.59
CA LEU A 196 19.38 5.39 5.20
C LEU A 196 18.52 6.64 5.00
N GLU A 197 18.78 7.66 5.79
CA GLU A 197 18.11 8.96 5.70
C GLU A 197 19.14 10.05 5.40
N ALA A 198 18.72 11.07 4.65
CA ALA A 198 19.51 12.27 4.53
C ALA A 198 19.53 12.99 5.89
N PRO A 199 20.68 13.56 6.32
CA PRO A 199 20.73 14.30 7.56
C PRO A 199 19.83 15.53 7.47
N HIS A 200 18.80 15.57 8.30
CA HIS A 200 18.00 16.78 8.51
C HIS A 200 18.78 17.70 9.44
N TYR A 201 19.40 18.72 8.88
CA TYR A 201 19.92 19.83 9.67
C TYR A 201 18.71 20.65 10.11
N VAL A 202 18.27 20.47 11.33
CA VAL A 202 17.38 21.42 12.00
C VAL A 202 18.25 22.64 12.33
N SER A 203 18.20 23.67 11.50
CA SER A 203 18.74 24.98 11.87
C SER A 203 17.79 25.55 12.93
N TYR A 204 18.16 25.43 14.20
CA TYR A 204 17.58 26.27 15.20
C TYR A 204 18.02 27.71 14.90
N PRO A 205 17.10 28.66 14.71
CA PRO A 205 17.50 30.06 14.75
C PRO A 205 18.03 30.29 16.16
N PHE A 206 19.35 30.48 16.29
CA PHE A 206 19.89 31.07 17.49
C PHE A 206 19.34 32.50 17.50
N GLU A 207 18.27 32.75 18.23
CA GLU A 207 17.94 34.09 18.65
C GLU A 207 19.13 34.58 19.46
N ASP A 208 19.75 35.65 18.95
CA ASP A 208 20.83 36.38 19.62
C ASP A 208 20.38 36.73 21.06
N LEU A 209 20.86 35.97 22.02
CA LEU A 209 20.78 36.32 23.44
C LEU A 209 21.86 37.38 23.77
N THR A 210 21.90 38.47 23.01
CA THR A 210 22.67 39.65 23.35
C THR A 210 21.69 40.79 23.60
N ASN A 211 21.18 40.82 24.83
CA ASN A 211 20.79 42.02 25.57
C ASN A 211 20.83 41.76 27.06
#